data_1ec09b5c057059fd05e067c326b0f164
#
_entry.id   1ec09b5c057059fd05e067c326b0f164
#
_cell.length_a   1.000
_cell.length_b   1.000
_cell.length_c   1.000
_cell.angle_alpha   90.00
_cell.angle_beta   90.00
_cell.angle_gamma   90.00
#
_symmetry.space_group_name_H-M   'P 1'
#
loop_
_entity.id
_entity.type
_entity.pdbx_description
1 polymer ?
#
loop_
_entity_poly.entity_id
_entity_poly.type
_entity_poly.pdbx_seq_one_letter_code
_entity_poly.pdbx_strand_id
1 'polypeptide(L)'
;PINIDVVKPITVLNSLLKSMNGGKEGIKGEIASGVDNRLDNCLILAAESIRGILSAKLYTSYTKFVDWMEACFGFVQRIEGDIVKFVHRDSLFTFNGNKNISRNISDFQFKVDSSRIYARVKVGYDKVDYECLNGRDEFRFTAEYTTGLQVTDNTLELVSPYRADAYGLEIVSQKRGSSSTDNESDNDVFIVGAMLAYNKVIGKAEYVLERNADWKIAGVLNPDAMFNVMYWQKAMLKANAKYIGMFADSLHYASSDGNSNVIVNDVKLTDDFILEEHLVTCGDVSFTTFDEDIPQTDDGTIKIQKGGLVYEGYIKEVSSTVERNEG
;
A
#
# COMPACT_ATOMS: atom_id res chain seq x y z
N PRO A 1 29.48 4.66 13.69
CA PRO A 1 28.31 5.00 12.86
C PRO A 1 28.65 4.70 11.40
N ILE A 2 27.73 4.10 10.70
CA ILE A 2 27.84 3.82 9.27
C ILE A 2 26.94 4.78 8.54
N ASN A 3 27.46 5.52 7.57
CA ASN A 3 26.67 6.35 6.68
C ASN A 3 26.19 5.50 5.51
N ILE A 4 24.91 5.57 5.21
CA ILE A 4 24.26 4.83 4.12
C ILE A 4 23.50 5.84 3.28
N ASP A 5 23.63 5.76 1.97
CA ASP A 5 22.87 6.59 1.05
C ASP A 5 21.40 6.12 1.03
N VAL A 6 20.51 7.09 1.11
CA VAL A 6 19.06 6.86 1.16
C VAL A 6 18.35 7.72 0.13
N VAL A 7 17.18 7.27 -0.32
CA VAL A 7 16.38 7.95 -1.33
C VAL A 7 14.96 8.17 -0.82
N LYS A 8 14.40 9.34 -1.11
CA LYS A 8 12.99 9.62 -0.80
C LYS A 8 12.07 8.89 -1.78
N PRO A 9 10.88 8.42 -1.34
CA PRO A 9 9.89 7.78 -2.22
C PRO A 9 9.57 8.59 -3.48
N ILE A 10 9.38 9.89 -3.35
CA ILE A 10 9.09 10.78 -4.47
C ILE A 10 10.21 10.82 -5.53
N THR A 11 11.46 10.71 -5.10
CA THR A 11 12.60 10.66 -6.01
C THR A 11 12.63 9.35 -6.80
N VAL A 12 12.31 8.23 -6.12
CA VAL A 12 12.20 6.92 -6.78
C VAL A 12 11.07 6.94 -7.80
N LEU A 13 9.89 7.43 -7.43
CA LEU A 13 8.73 7.57 -8.32
C LEU A 13 9.09 8.35 -9.58
N ASN A 14 9.66 9.55 -9.44
CA ASN A 14 10.02 10.39 -10.60
C ASN A 14 11.10 9.73 -11.48
N SER A 15 12.04 9.00 -10.88
CA SER A 15 13.06 8.27 -11.64
C SER A 15 12.44 7.13 -12.46
N LEU A 16 11.47 6.41 -11.89
CA LEU A 16 10.73 5.35 -12.58
C LEU A 16 9.89 5.91 -13.73
N LEU A 17 9.14 6.99 -13.49
CA LEU A 17 8.32 7.64 -14.52
C LEU A 17 9.18 8.17 -15.67
N LYS A 18 10.31 8.80 -15.37
CA LYS A 18 11.27 9.23 -16.38
C LYS A 18 11.81 8.06 -17.21
N SER A 19 12.15 6.94 -16.55
CA SER A 19 12.59 5.74 -17.25
C SER A 19 11.52 5.19 -18.20
N MET A 20 10.28 5.12 -17.74
CA MET A 20 9.12 4.68 -18.54
C MET A 20 8.85 5.61 -19.72
N ASN A 21 9.13 6.90 -19.58
CA ASN A 21 9.01 7.89 -20.66
C ASN A 21 10.24 7.97 -21.57
N GLY A 22 11.01 6.89 -21.64
CA GLY A 22 12.21 6.82 -22.49
C GLY A 22 13.34 7.79 -22.09
N GLY A 23 13.44 8.12 -20.81
CA GLY A 23 14.44 9.04 -20.25
C GLY A 23 14.07 10.53 -20.41
N LYS A 24 12.88 10.84 -20.94
CA LYS A 24 12.42 12.21 -21.13
C LYS A 24 11.68 12.73 -19.91
N GLU A 25 11.82 14.04 -19.64
CA GLU A 25 10.95 14.77 -18.73
C GLU A 25 9.54 14.90 -19.34
N GLY A 26 8.52 15.17 -18.53
CA GLY A 26 7.15 15.41 -18.98
C GLY A 26 6.11 14.78 -18.07
N ILE A 27 6.34 13.56 -17.59
CA ILE A 27 5.48 12.92 -16.61
C ILE A 27 6.04 13.18 -15.22
N LYS A 28 5.19 13.66 -14.32
CA LYS A 28 5.57 13.97 -12.92
C LYS A 28 4.86 13.06 -11.95
N GLY A 29 5.58 12.64 -10.91
CA GLY A 29 5.02 11.93 -9.77
C GLY A 29 4.70 12.88 -8.62
N GLU A 30 3.60 12.65 -7.94
CA GLU A 30 3.23 13.28 -6.69
C GLU A 30 2.81 12.21 -5.68
N ILE A 31 3.09 12.46 -4.40
CA ILE A 31 2.64 11.62 -3.29
C ILE A 31 1.95 12.54 -2.29
N ALA A 32 0.69 12.25 -1.95
CA ALA A 32 -0.03 13.03 -0.97
C ALA A 32 0.65 12.93 0.40
N SER A 33 1.01 14.07 0.96
CA SER A 33 1.69 14.20 2.26
C SER A 33 0.72 14.55 3.37
N GLY A 34 1.11 14.28 4.62
CA GLY A 34 0.30 14.57 5.80
C GLY A 34 -0.89 13.63 6.01
N VAL A 35 -0.98 12.55 5.24
CA VAL A 35 -2.03 11.53 5.34
C VAL A 35 -1.55 10.35 6.18
N ASP A 36 -0.31 9.93 5.96
CA ASP A 36 0.33 8.85 6.73
C ASP A 36 1.74 9.26 7.13
N ASN A 37 1.95 9.52 8.42
CA ASN A 37 3.25 9.93 8.96
C ASN A 37 4.35 8.89 8.72
N ARG A 38 4.00 7.60 8.59
CA ARG A 38 4.99 6.55 8.29
C ARG A 38 5.56 6.73 6.90
N LEU A 39 4.72 7.13 5.93
CA LEU A 39 5.14 7.42 4.55
C LEU A 39 5.93 8.74 4.46
N ASP A 40 5.47 9.77 5.17
CA ASP A 40 6.12 11.09 5.16
C ASP A 40 7.57 11.01 5.66
N ASN A 41 7.83 10.13 6.63
CA ASN A 41 9.15 9.91 7.22
C ASN A 41 9.88 8.68 6.65
N CYS A 42 9.35 8.05 5.60
CA CYS A 42 9.94 6.87 4.99
C CYS A 42 11.09 7.23 4.05
N LEU A 43 12.20 6.50 4.20
CA LEU A 43 13.31 6.51 3.25
C LEU A 43 13.55 5.09 2.71
N ILE A 44 14.00 5.03 1.46
CA ILE A 44 14.28 3.78 0.75
C ILE A 44 15.79 3.60 0.68
N LEU A 45 16.25 2.38 0.95
CA LEU A 45 17.66 1.98 0.89
C LEU A 45 17.82 0.84 -0.11
N ALA A 46 18.87 0.96 -0.94
CA ALA A 46 19.34 -0.15 -1.75
C ALA A 46 20.26 -1.05 -0.91
N ALA A 47 20.21 -2.35 -1.11
CA ALA A 47 21.13 -3.28 -0.47
C ALA A 47 22.59 -2.96 -0.80
N GLU A 48 22.89 -2.57 -2.04
CA GLU A 48 24.24 -2.11 -2.45
C GLU A 48 24.72 -0.91 -1.62
N SER A 49 23.83 0.04 -1.27
CA SER A 49 24.19 1.17 -0.40
C SER A 49 24.55 0.72 1.01
N ILE A 50 23.82 -0.27 1.54
CA ILE A 50 24.10 -0.87 2.85
C ILE A 50 25.45 -1.54 2.84
N ARG A 51 25.79 -2.27 1.77
CA ARG A 51 27.10 -2.88 1.55
C ARG A 51 28.24 -1.87 1.36
N GLY A 52 27.93 -0.62 1.07
CA GLY A 52 28.88 0.45 0.81
C GLY A 52 29.54 0.35 -0.57
N ILE A 53 28.82 -0.18 -1.56
CA ILE A 53 29.25 -0.24 -2.95
C ILE A 53 29.22 1.17 -3.54
N LEU A 54 30.32 1.56 -4.20
CA LEU A 54 30.39 2.84 -4.90
C LEU A 54 29.40 2.84 -6.07
N SER A 55 28.64 3.92 -6.21
CA SER A 55 27.59 4.05 -7.24
C SER A 55 26.49 3.00 -7.11
N ALA A 56 26.10 2.69 -5.87
CA ALA A 56 25.05 1.76 -5.54
C ALA A 56 23.78 2.02 -6.36
N LYS A 57 23.15 0.96 -6.82
CA LYS A 57 21.92 1.01 -7.61
C LYS A 57 20.73 0.53 -6.80
N LEU A 58 19.59 1.11 -7.06
CA LEU A 58 18.30 0.66 -6.51
C LEU A 58 17.60 -0.18 -7.57
N TYR A 59 17.47 -1.49 -7.33
CA TYR A 59 16.83 -2.42 -8.25
C TYR A 59 15.33 -2.50 -7.98
N THR A 60 14.57 -1.70 -8.70
CA THR A 60 13.12 -1.67 -8.54
C THR A 60 12.40 -1.44 -9.86
N SER A 61 11.08 -1.61 -9.86
CA SER A 61 10.19 -1.33 -10.98
C SER A 61 9.00 -0.50 -10.52
N TYR A 62 8.29 0.08 -11.47
CA TYR A 62 7.06 0.83 -11.18
C TYR A 62 6.01 -0.06 -10.50
N THR A 63 5.85 -1.30 -10.95
CA THR A 63 4.93 -2.28 -10.33
C THR A 63 5.31 -2.52 -8.86
N LYS A 64 6.58 -2.81 -8.56
CA LYS A 64 7.04 -2.98 -7.17
C LYS A 64 6.79 -1.74 -6.31
N PHE A 65 6.96 -0.55 -6.89
CA PHE A 65 6.66 0.69 -6.18
C PHE A 65 5.17 0.83 -5.86
N VAL A 66 4.29 0.52 -6.82
CA VAL A 66 2.83 0.52 -6.64
C VAL A 66 2.42 -0.49 -5.57
N ASP A 67 2.89 -1.72 -5.67
CA ASP A 67 2.57 -2.81 -4.74
C ASP A 67 2.99 -2.45 -3.30
N TRP A 68 4.16 -1.83 -3.14
CA TRP A 68 4.62 -1.34 -1.85
C TRP A 68 3.72 -0.24 -1.28
N MET A 69 3.36 0.77 -2.10
CA MET A 69 2.51 1.88 -1.68
C MET A 69 1.11 1.39 -1.27
N GLU A 70 0.55 0.45 -2.03
CA GLU A 70 -0.73 -0.16 -1.72
C GLU A 70 -0.67 -1.02 -0.46
N ALA A 71 0.25 -1.97 -0.40
CA ALA A 71 0.33 -2.92 0.70
C ALA A 71 0.62 -2.23 2.05
N CYS A 72 1.61 -1.32 2.08
CA CYS A 72 2.05 -0.70 3.33
C CYS A 72 1.15 0.45 3.80
N PHE A 73 0.58 1.22 2.88
CA PHE A 73 -0.06 2.49 3.20
C PHE A 73 -1.48 2.65 2.66
N GLY A 74 -1.98 1.72 1.86
CA GLY A 74 -3.30 1.82 1.23
C GLY A 74 -3.38 2.93 0.16
N PHE A 75 -2.23 3.34 -0.39
CA PHE A 75 -2.16 4.36 -1.43
C PHE A 75 -2.35 3.73 -2.82
N VAL A 76 -3.10 4.39 -3.64
CA VAL A 76 -3.37 4.02 -5.03
C VAL A 76 -2.98 5.15 -5.96
N GLN A 77 -2.71 4.81 -7.22
CA GLN A 77 -2.37 5.81 -8.23
C GLN A 77 -3.62 6.43 -8.86
N ARG A 78 -3.54 7.73 -9.13
CA ARG A 78 -4.48 8.50 -9.92
C ARG A 78 -3.70 9.26 -10.98
N ILE A 79 -4.20 9.27 -12.21
CA ILE A 79 -3.57 9.96 -13.34
C ILE A 79 -4.36 11.20 -13.67
N GLU A 80 -3.73 12.37 -13.57
CA GLU A 80 -4.31 13.68 -13.85
C GLU A 80 -3.45 14.38 -14.93
N GLY A 81 -3.81 14.23 -16.20
CA GLY A 81 -2.97 14.71 -17.29
C GLY A 81 -1.59 14.04 -17.29
N ASP A 82 -0.54 14.84 -17.14
CA ASP A 82 0.85 14.35 -17.08
C ASP A 82 1.33 14.08 -15.66
N ILE A 83 0.43 14.06 -14.68
CA ILE A 83 0.76 13.83 -13.28
C ILE A 83 0.26 12.46 -12.84
N VAL A 84 1.17 11.65 -12.29
CA VAL A 84 0.85 10.40 -11.60
C VAL A 84 0.88 10.66 -10.10
N LYS A 85 -0.30 10.72 -9.49
CA LYS A 85 -0.48 11.08 -8.10
C LYS A 85 -0.83 9.85 -7.26
N PHE A 86 -0.08 9.61 -6.20
CA PHE A 86 -0.41 8.61 -5.19
C PHE A 86 -1.23 9.25 -4.07
N VAL A 87 -2.43 8.74 -3.85
CA VAL A 87 -3.37 9.18 -2.83
C VAL A 87 -3.84 7.99 -2.00
N HIS A 88 -4.21 8.23 -0.75
CA HIS A 88 -4.82 7.16 0.04
C HIS A 88 -6.17 6.76 -0.59
N ARG A 89 -6.43 5.47 -0.65
CA ARG A 89 -7.63 4.92 -1.31
C ARG A 89 -8.93 5.54 -0.80
N ASP A 90 -9.03 5.82 0.48
CA ASP A 90 -10.21 6.43 1.08
C ASP A 90 -10.58 7.79 0.45
N SER A 91 -9.57 8.54 -0.03
CA SER A 91 -9.81 9.84 -0.66
C SER A 91 -10.50 9.76 -2.02
N LEU A 92 -10.49 8.60 -2.67
CA LEU A 92 -11.20 8.38 -3.93
C LEU A 92 -12.71 8.27 -3.73
N PHE A 93 -13.14 7.97 -2.50
CA PHE A 93 -14.53 7.75 -2.15
C PHE A 93 -15.05 8.87 -1.23
N THR A 94 -14.55 10.08 -1.42
CA THR A 94 -15.06 11.25 -0.71
C THR A 94 -16.44 11.63 -1.24
N PHE A 95 -17.32 11.91 -0.32
CA PHE A 95 -18.68 12.33 -0.61
C PHE A 95 -18.71 13.83 -0.90
N ASN A 96 -18.82 14.20 -2.18
CA ASN A 96 -18.91 15.60 -2.61
C ASN A 96 -20.34 16.04 -3.01
N GLY A 97 -21.33 15.19 -2.79
CA GLY A 97 -22.71 15.44 -3.10
C GLY A 97 -23.42 14.23 -3.73
N ASN A 98 -24.73 14.24 -3.71
CA ASN A 98 -25.57 13.21 -4.31
C ASN A 98 -26.30 13.75 -5.52
N LYS A 99 -26.19 13.06 -6.66
CA LYS A 99 -27.10 13.29 -7.77
C LYS A 99 -28.16 12.18 -7.84
N ASN A 100 -29.41 12.56 -7.78
CA ASN A 100 -30.53 11.65 -8.00
C ASN A 100 -30.84 11.58 -9.50
N ILE A 101 -30.69 10.40 -10.08
CA ILE A 101 -31.12 10.08 -11.43
C ILE A 101 -32.42 9.30 -11.29
N SER A 102 -33.54 9.97 -11.48
CA SER A 102 -34.86 9.38 -11.30
C SER A 102 -35.64 9.15 -12.59
N ARG A 103 -35.16 9.68 -13.71
CA ARG A 103 -35.88 9.66 -14.98
C ARG A 103 -35.10 8.88 -16.05
N ASN A 104 -35.88 8.16 -16.87
CA ASN A 104 -35.40 7.52 -18.11
C ASN A 104 -34.20 6.58 -17.89
N ILE A 105 -34.28 5.69 -16.89
CA ILE A 105 -33.29 4.64 -16.69
C ILE A 105 -33.70 3.44 -17.52
N SER A 106 -32.90 3.12 -18.53
CA SER A 106 -32.99 1.89 -19.35
C SER A 106 -31.76 1.00 -19.13
N ASP A 107 -31.82 -0.20 -19.67
CA ASP A 107 -30.72 -1.18 -19.68
C ASP A 107 -30.06 -1.41 -18.29
N PHE A 108 -30.91 -1.31 -17.26
CA PHE A 108 -30.46 -1.49 -15.90
C PHE A 108 -29.98 -2.94 -15.65
N GLN A 109 -28.75 -3.05 -15.18
CA GLN A 109 -28.15 -4.32 -14.76
C GLN A 109 -27.48 -4.14 -13.40
N PHE A 110 -27.70 -5.10 -12.54
CA PHE A 110 -26.98 -5.25 -11.28
C PHE A 110 -26.12 -6.51 -11.35
N LYS A 111 -24.84 -6.40 -11.13
CA LYS A 111 -23.89 -7.50 -11.15
C LYS A 111 -23.05 -7.48 -9.88
N VAL A 112 -22.85 -8.66 -9.30
CA VAL A 112 -21.88 -8.83 -8.21
C VAL A 112 -20.52 -9.14 -8.83
N ASP A 113 -19.52 -8.32 -8.49
CA ASP A 113 -18.13 -8.56 -8.87
C ASP A 113 -17.47 -9.46 -7.82
N SER A 114 -17.47 -10.75 -8.06
CA SER A 114 -16.92 -11.75 -7.15
C SER A 114 -15.40 -11.60 -6.96
N SER A 115 -14.70 -10.92 -7.86
CA SER A 115 -13.25 -10.67 -7.71
C SER A 115 -12.91 -9.76 -6.54
N ARG A 116 -13.87 -9.00 -6.05
CA ARG A 116 -13.72 -8.12 -4.88
C ARG A 116 -14.13 -8.78 -3.55
N ILE A 117 -14.56 -10.02 -3.59
CA ILE A 117 -14.89 -10.78 -2.39
C ILE A 117 -13.67 -11.61 -2.01
N TYR A 118 -13.13 -11.40 -0.83
CA TYR A 118 -11.94 -12.09 -0.36
C TYR A 118 -12.27 -13.04 0.78
N ALA A 119 -11.86 -14.31 0.64
CA ALA A 119 -11.91 -15.28 1.73
C ALA A 119 -10.72 -15.11 2.67
N ARG A 120 -9.61 -14.61 2.15
CA ARG A 120 -8.34 -14.47 2.88
C ARG A 120 -7.67 -13.14 2.58
N VAL A 121 -6.85 -12.70 3.54
CA VAL A 121 -5.95 -11.55 3.40
C VAL A 121 -4.57 -11.99 3.86
N LYS A 122 -3.60 -11.88 2.98
CA LYS A 122 -2.19 -12.12 3.29
C LYS A 122 -1.45 -10.80 3.39
N VAL A 123 -0.74 -10.57 4.48
CA VAL A 123 -0.10 -9.29 4.77
C VAL A 123 1.33 -9.49 5.22
N GLY A 124 2.23 -8.60 4.81
CA GLY A 124 3.64 -8.62 5.23
C GLY A 124 4.61 -8.19 4.14
N TYR A 125 5.78 -8.80 4.16
CA TYR A 125 6.88 -8.54 3.23
C TYR A 125 7.30 -9.83 2.54
N ASP A 126 7.89 -9.72 1.35
CA ASP A 126 8.44 -10.86 0.63
C ASP A 126 9.40 -11.65 1.53
N LYS A 127 9.17 -12.96 1.60
CA LYS A 127 10.01 -13.86 2.38
C LYS A 127 11.37 -14.01 1.73
N VAL A 128 12.41 -13.93 2.56
CA VAL A 128 13.79 -14.28 2.18
C VAL A 128 14.32 -15.34 3.13
N ASP A 129 14.84 -16.40 2.58
CA ASP A 129 15.51 -17.43 3.36
C ASP A 129 16.94 -16.97 3.71
N TYR A 130 17.13 -16.68 4.98
CA TYR A 130 18.45 -16.40 5.52
C TYR A 130 19.01 -17.66 6.19
N GLU A 131 19.88 -18.39 5.51
CA GLU A 131 20.48 -19.64 6.01
C GLU A 131 21.13 -19.52 7.39
N CYS A 132 21.51 -18.32 7.80
CA CYS A 132 22.19 -18.04 9.06
C CYS A 132 21.26 -17.68 10.23
N LEU A 133 19.94 -17.73 10.07
CA LEU A 133 18.98 -17.34 11.12
C LEU A 133 18.53 -18.50 12.01
N ASN A 134 19.34 -19.51 12.22
CA ASN A 134 19.03 -20.61 13.13
C ASN A 134 18.59 -20.08 14.51
N GLY A 135 17.38 -20.42 14.92
CA GLY A 135 16.82 -20.09 16.24
C GLY A 135 16.09 -18.74 16.32
N ARG A 136 15.82 -18.08 15.19
CA ARG A 136 15.03 -16.84 15.16
C ARG A 136 13.61 -17.06 14.63
N ASP A 137 12.91 -18.01 15.21
CA ASP A 137 11.53 -18.38 14.85
C ASP A 137 10.50 -17.27 15.15
N GLU A 138 10.90 -16.23 15.88
CA GLU A 138 10.03 -15.10 16.20
C GLU A 138 9.84 -14.16 15.00
N PHE A 139 10.70 -14.24 14.01
CA PHE A 139 10.63 -13.37 12.84
C PHE A 139 9.67 -13.94 11.81
N ARG A 140 8.66 -13.14 11.45
CA ARG A 140 7.65 -13.48 10.46
C ARG A 140 7.64 -12.47 9.34
N PHE A 141 7.64 -12.96 8.12
CA PHE A 141 7.51 -12.12 6.94
C PHE A 141 6.05 -11.86 6.60
N THR A 142 5.24 -12.90 6.60
CA THR A 142 3.81 -12.80 6.26
C THR A 142 2.92 -13.43 7.33
N ALA A 143 1.70 -12.92 7.42
CA ALA A 143 0.60 -13.56 8.13
C ALA A 143 -0.62 -13.61 7.22
N GLU A 144 -1.42 -14.67 7.38
CA GLU A 144 -2.66 -14.88 6.68
C GLU A 144 -3.83 -14.82 7.66
N TYR A 145 -4.85 -14.08 7.26
CA TYR A 145 -6.11 -13.93 7.97
C TYR A 145 -7.26 -14.44 7.09
N THR A 146 -8.31 -14.95 7.71
CA THR A 146 -9.54 -15.34 7.02
C THR A 146 -10.70 -14.42 7.39
N THR A 147 -11.55 -14.13 6.41
CA THR A 147 -12.81 -13.42 6.60
C THR A 147 -13.95 -14.34 7.08
N GLY A 148 -13.72 -15.66 7.07
CA GLY A 148 -14.76 -16.66 7.34
C GLY A 148 -15.71 -16.93 6.16
N LEU A 149 -15.57 -16.22 5.05
CA LEU A 149 -16.39 -16.44 3.84
C LEU A 149 -15.96 -17.71 3.15
N GLN A 150 -16.95 -18.50 2.71
CA GLN A 150 -16.77 -19.78 2.00
C GLN A 150 -17.25 -19.73 0.56
N VAL A 151 -17.71 -18.57 0.09
CA VAL A 151 -18.25 -18.41 -1.27
C VAL A 151 -17.19 -18.17 -2.32
N THR A 152 -15.95 -17.99 -1.92
CA THR A 152 -14.79 -17.74 -2.79
C THR A 152 -13.52 -18.24 -2.12
N ASP A 153 -12.49 -18.44 -2.93
CA ASP A 153 -11.12 -18.74 -2.48
C ASP A 153 -10.15 -17.55 -2.73
N ASN A 154 -10.68 -16.39 -3.12
CA ASN A 154 -9.85 -15.23 -3.43
C ASN A 154 -9.06 -14.78 -2.20
N THR A 155 -7.80 -14.46 -2.43
CA THR A 155 -6.90 -13.89 -1.43
C THR A 155 -6.52 -12.48 -1.83
N LEU A 156 -6.65 -11.53 -0.91
CA LEU A 156 -6.07 -10.20 -1.07
C LEU A 156 -4.61 -10.26 -0.63
N GLU A 157 -3.70 -10.05 -1.58
CA GLU A 157 -2.26 -10.06 -1.33
C GLU A 157 -1.78 -8.63 -1.00
N LEU A 158 -1.55 -8.36 0.28
CA LEU A 158 -0.93 -7.13 0.78
C LEU A 158 0.52 -7.44 1.19
N VAL A 159 1.30 -7.93 0.24
CA VAL A 159 2.70 -8.30 0.45
C VAL A 159 3.59 -7.28 -0.24
N SER A 160 4.39 -6.59 0.56
CA SER A 160 5.28 -5.53 0.06
C SER A 160 6.59 -6.10 -0.45
N PRO A 161 7.03 -5.72 -1.66
CA PRO A 161 8.36 -6.06 -2.15
C PRO A 161 9.49 -5.23 -1.52
N TYR A 162 9.17 -4.10 -0.86
CA TYR A 162 10.13 -3.33 -0.08
C TYR A 162 10.00 -3.71 1.38
N ARG A 163 11.09 -4.01 2.05
CA ARG A 163 11.11 -4.69 3.34
C ARG A 163 11.53 -3.79 4.49
N ALA A 164 10.77 -3.82 5.58
CA ALA A 164 11.19 -3.30 6.87
C ALA A 164 11.82 -4.43 7.69
N ASP A 165 12.96 -4.94 7.24
CA ASP A 165 13.58 -6.17 7.71
C ASP A 165 14.92 -5.87 8.39
N ALA A 166 14.92 -5.88 9.72
CA ALA A 166 16.11 -5.62 10.53
C ALA A 166 17.21 -6.68 10.32
N TYR A 167 16.81 -7.94 10.14
CA TYR A 167 17.76 -9.04 9.96
C TYR A 167 18.42 -8.99 8.60
N GLY A 168 17.64 -8.69 7.55
CA GLY A 168 18.16 -8.48 6.21
C GLY A 168 19.16 -7.34 6.18
N LEU A 169 18.84 -6.22 6.83
CA LEU A 169 19.77 -5.09 6.98
C LEU A 169 21.06 -5.48 7.69
N GLU A 170 20.96 -6.25 8.79
CA GLU A 170 22.13 -6.73 9.53
C GLU A 170 23.01 -7.62 8.65
N ILE A 171 22.43 -8.64 8.00
CA ILE A 171 23.14 -9.58 7.13
C ILE A 171 23.83 -8.86 5.98
N VAL A 172 23.12 -7.95 5.31
CA VAL A 172 23.69 -7.15 4.22
C VAL A 172 24.80 -6.24 4.72
N SER A 173 24.64 -5.64 5.92
CA SER A 173 25.67 -4.77 6.52
C SER A 173 26.94 -5.52 6.92
N GLN A 174 26.84 -6.80 7.30
CA GLN A 174 28.00 -7.65 7.61
C GLN A 174 28.85 -7.94 6.36
N LYS A 175 28.26 -7.87 5.19
CA LYS A 175 28.96 -8.02 3.89
C LYS A 175 29.57 -6.72 3.39
N ARG A 176 29.57 -5.64 4.19
CA ARG A 176 30.14 -4.33 3.84
C ARG A 176 31.63 -4.44 3.60
N GLY A 177 32.09 -3.82 2.51
CA GLY A 177 33.50 -3.82 2.14
C GLY A 177 33.98 -5.11 1.48
N SER A 178 33.12 -6.12 1.30
CA SER A 178 33.47 -7.28 0.49
C SER A 178 33.45 -6.87 -0.99
N SER A 179 34.53 -7.18 -1.70
CA SER A 179 34.72 -6.83 -3.11
C SER A 179 33.94 -7.73 -4.08
N SER A 180 33.21 -8.72 -3.61
CA SER A 180 32.40 -9.56 -4.49
C SER A 180 31.25 -8.77 -5.07
N THR A 181 31.16 -8.78 -6.38
CA THR A 181 30.30 -7.90 -7.15
C THR A 181 28.85 -8.33 -7.15
N ASP A 182 28.54 -9.60 -7.04
CA ASP A 182 27.17 -10.09 -7.05
C ASP A 182 26.86 -10.89 -5.78
N ASN A 183 25.84 -10.46 -5.07
CA ASN A 183 25.22 -11.17 -3.97
C ASN A 183 23.72 -11.27 -4.23
N GLU A 184 23.11 -12.37 -3.89
CA GLU A 184 21.67 -12.59 -4.04
C GLU A 184 20.83 -11.47 -3.39
N SER A 185 21.37 -10.87 -2.31
CA SER A 185 20.70 -9.77 -1.60
C SER A 185 20.88 -8.38 -2.24
N ASP A 186 21.68 -8.22 -3.29
CA ASP A 186 21.97 -6.91 -3.89
C ASP A 186 20.74 -6.27 -4.54
N ASN A 187 19.77 -7.09 -4.94
CA ASN A 187 18.51 -6.63 -5.52
C ASN A 187 17.47 -6.22 -4.46
N ASP A 188 17.77 -6.41 -3.18
CA ASP A 188 16.85 -6.11 -2.11
C ASP A 188 16.68 -4.61 -1.90
N VAL A 189 15.44 -4.24 -1.59
CA VAL A 189 15.06 -2.88 -1.26
C VAL A 189 14.51 -2.84 0.16
N PHE A 190 15.10 -1.98 0.99
CA PHE A 190 14.68 -1.80 2.37
C PHE A 190 14.05 -0.44 2.59
N ILE A 191 13.18 -0.34 3.59
CA ILE A 191 12.52 0.89 4.01
C ILE A 191 12.80 1.15 5.48
N VAL A 192 13.07 2.41 5.81
CA VAL A 192 13.30 2.85 7.18
C VAL A 192 12.53 4.13 7.48
N GLY A 193 12.09 4.29 8.70
CA GLY A 193 11.58 5.53 9.23
C GLY A 193 12.74 6.43 9.69
N ALA A 194 12.84 7.63 9.15
CA ALA A 194 13.91 8.56 9.47
C ALA A 194 13.40 9.99 9.50
N MET A 195 13.98 10.79 10.39
CA MET A 195 13.70 12.20 10.52
C MET A 195 14.96 13.03 10.25
N LEU A 196 14.77 14.22 9.75
CA LEU A 196 15.87 15.16 9.55
C LEU A 196 16.24 15.81 10.90
N ALA A 197 17.45 15.58 11.37
CA ALA A 197 17.99 16.17 12.58
C ALA A 197 19.21 17.04 12.28
N TYR A 198 19.33 18.17 12.97
CA TYR A 198 20.50 19.03 12.82
C TYR A 198 21.64 18.53 13.71
N ASN A 199 22.73 18.11 13.07
CA ASN A 199 23.95 17.72 13.76
C ASN A 199 24.82 18.96 14.05
N LYS A 200 24.82 19.40 15.31
CA LYS A 200 25.57 20.59 15.75
C LYS A 200 27.10 20.45 15.62
N VAL A 201 27.61 19.20 15.61
CA VAL A 201 29.06 18.96 15.55
C VAL A 201 29.61 19.24 14.14
N ILE A 202 28.85 18.82 13.11
CA ILE A 202 29.26 18.99 11.70
C ILE A 202 28.57 20.19 11.03
N GLY A 203 27.63 20.84 11.70
CA GLY A 203 26.91 22.00 11.18
C GLY A 203 25.97 21.71 10.02
N LYS A 204 25.47 20.47 9.90
CA LYS A 204 24.61 20.03 8.80
C LYS A 204 23.39 19.26 9.32
N ALA A 205 22.32 19.27 8.54
CA ALA A 205 21.19 18.38 8.75
C ALA A 205 21.51 16.99 8.17
N GLU A 206 21.21 15.97 8.95
CA GLU A 206 21.39 14.56 8.59
C GLU A 206 20.11 13.81 8.91
N TYR A 207 19.83 12.76 8.13
CA TYR A 207 18.77 11.82 8.49
C TYR A 207 19.25 10.93 9.63
N VAL A 208 18.41 10.79 10.63
CA VAL A 208 18.58 9.83 11.73
C VAL A 208 17.36 8.93 11.76
N LEU A 209 17.54 7.68 12.20
CA LEU A 209 16.42 6.77 12.37
C LEU A 209 15.40 7.40 13.32
N GLU A 210 14.13 7.39 12.93
CA GLU A 210 13.06 7.92 13.72
C GLU A 210 12.94 7.13 15.02
N ARG A 211 12.95 7.84 16.14
CA ARG A 211 12.63 7.30 17.45
C ARG A 211 11.26 7.78 17.82
N ASN A 212 10.36 6.86 18.02
CA ASN A 212 9.01 7.15 18.47
C ASN A 212 8.78 6.49 19.82
N ALA A 213 8.31 7.29 20.79
CA ALA A 213 7.93 6.77 22.11
C ALA A 213 6.77 5.74 22.00
N ASP A 214 5.95 5.86 20.99
CA ASP A 214 4.95 4.87 20.62
C ASP A 214 5.50 3.94 19.53
N TRP A 215 6.28 2.96 19.94
CA TRP A 215 6.87 1.94 19.07
C TRP A 215 5.86 0.97 18.42
N LYS A 216 4.57 1.24 18.56
CA LYS A 216 3.50 0.61 17.79
C LYS A 216 3.40 1.13 16.37
N ILE A 217 4.17 2.13 15.98
CA ILE A 217 4.22 2.58 14.59
C ILE A 217 4.92 1.51 13.75
N ALA A 218 4.16 0.94 12.88
CA ALA A 218 4.57 -0.18 12.06
C ALA A 218 4.46 0.18 10.56
N GLY A 219 5.16 -0.57 9.72
CA GLY A 219 5.20 -0.39 8.29
C GLY A 219 6.54 0.11 7.77
N VAL A 220 7.38 0.67 8.65
CA VAL A 220 8.76 1.04 8.36
C VAL A 220 9.66 0.61 9.51
N LEU A 221 10.91 0.30 9.21
CA LEU A 221 11.89 -0.07 10.21
C LEU A 221 12.38 1.17 10.96
N ASN A 222 12.31 1.13 12.27
CA ASN A 222 12.95 2.09 13.16
C ASN A 222 13.49 1.37 14.41
N PRO A 223 14.32 2.02 15.25
CA PRO A 223 14.91 1.36 16.41
C PRO A 223 13.90 0.80 17.42
N ASP A 224 12.74 1.41 17.51
CA ASP A 224 11.71 1.03 18.46
C ASP A 224 10.82 -0.12 17.96
N ALA A 225 10.69 -0.28 16.63
CA ALA A 225 9.82 -1.27 16.00
C ALA A 225 10.55 -2.41 15.29
N MET A 226 11.89 -2.42 15.30
CA MET A 226 12.68 -3.31 14.43
C MET A 226 12.49 -4.81 14.71
N PHE A 227 12.02 -5.19 15.88
CA PHE A 227 11.75 -6.59 16.23
C PHE A 227 10.25 -6.90 16.35
N ASN A 228 9.37 -5.95 16.06
CA ASN A 228 7.93 -6.06 16.26
C ASN A 228 7.15 -6.16 14.93
N VAL A 229 7.40 -7.21 14.20
CA VAL A 229 6.81 -7.47 12.86
C VAL A 229 5.29 -7.38 12.89
N MET A 230 4.63 -7.82 13.95
CA MET A 230 3.18 -7.77 14.07
C MET A 230 2.61 -6.36 13.96
N TYR A 231 3.32 -5.35 14.44
CA TYR A 231 2.85 -3.97 14.33
C TYR A 231 2.87 -3.50 12.90
N TRP A 232 3.86 -3.94 12.11
CA TRP A 232 3.88 -3.66 10.67
C TRP A 232 2.68 -4.27 9.98
N GLN A 233 2.42 -5.55 10.24
CA GLN A 233 1.30 -6.26 9.64
C GLN A 233 -0.05 -5.63 10.04
N LYS A 234 -0.25 -5.32 11.33
CA LYS A 234 -1.47 -4.65 11.80
C LYS A 234 -1.63 -3.24 11.22
N ALA A 235 -0.54 -2.48 11.05
CA ALA A 235 -0.61 -1.18 10.42
C ALA A 235 -0.94 -1.26 8.92
N MET A 236 -0.42 -2.27 8.22
CA MET A 236 -0.77 -2.55 6.82
C MET A 236 -2.25 -2.94 6.69
N LEU A 237 -2.75 -3.81 7.56
CA LEU A 237 -4.17 -4.13 7.63
C LEU A 237 -5.02 -2.89 7.90
N LYS A 238 -4.62 -2.05 8.85
CA LYS A 238 -5.33 -0.82 9.17
C LYS A 238 -5.39 0.16 8.00
N ALA A 239 -4.32 0.31 7.25
CA ALA A 239 -4.27 1.17 6.07
C ALA A 239 -5.22 0.71 4.95
N ASN A 240 -5.56 -0.58 4.92
CA ASN A 240 -6.43 -1.18 3.93
C ASN A 240 -7.79 -1.63 4.49
N ALA A 241 -8.08 -1.38 5.76
CA ALA A 241 -9.22 -1.98 6.48
C ALA A 241 -10.56 -1.73 5.80
N LYS A 242 -10.85 -0.50 5.41
CA LYS A 242 -12.11 -0.14 4.75
C LYS A 242 -12.33 -0.83 3.41
N TYR A 243 -11.25 -1.14 2.71
CA TYR A 243 -11.31 -1.87 1.45
C TYR A 243 -11.49 -3.37 1.66
N ILE A 244 -10.85 -3.94 2.69
CA ILE A 244 -10.95 -5.36 3.04
C ILE A 244 -12.36 -5.70 3.51
N GLY A 245 -12.99 -4.79 4.25
CA GLY A 245 -14.19 -5.03 5.03
C GLY A 245 -15.51 -5.17 4.25
N MET A 246 -15.49 -5.39 2.93
CA MET A 246 -16.71 -5.42 2.12
C MET A 246 -17.80 -6.39 2.61
N PHE A 247 -17.40 -7.54 3.20
CA PHE A 247 -18.32 -8.60 3.62
C PHE A 247 -17.94 -9.24 4.95
N ALA A 248 -17.00 -8.65 5.68
CA ALA A 248 -16.55 -9.19 6.95
C ALA A 248 -16.38 -8.07 7.97
N ASP A 249 -16.84 -8.28 9.17
CA ASP A 249 -16.67 -7.35 10.29
C ASP A 249 -15.34 -7.58 11.03
N SER A 250 -14.68 -8.69 10.75
CA SER A 250 -13.40 -9.05 11.37
C SER A 250 -12.57 -9.97 10.48
N LEU A 251 -11.26 -9.93 10.70
CA LEU A 251 -10.31 -10.88 10.16
C LEU A 251 -9.80 -11.78 11.28
N HIS A 252 -9.94 -13.08 11.09
CA HIS A 252 -9.46 -14.07 12.02
C HIS A 252 -8.09 -14.57 11.61
N TYR A 253 -7.14 -14.59 12.53
CA TYR A 253 -5.81 -15.13 12.27
C TYR A 253 -5.89 -16.59 11.86
N ALA A 254 -5.25 -16.94 10.76
CA ALA A 254 -5.24 -18.30 10.21
C ALA A 254 -3.86 -18.94 10.29
N SER A 255 -2.83 -18.28 9.81
CA SER A 255 -1.47 -18.81 9.78
C SER A 255 -0.42 -17.70 9.62
N SER A 256 0.84 -18.05 9.84
CA SER A 256 1.98 -17.21 9.51
C SER A 256 3.21 -18.08 9.20
N ASP A 257 4.15 -17.51 8.49
CA ASP A 257 5.50 -18.03 8.47
C ASP A 257 6.23 -17.57 9.75
N GLY A 258 6.92 -18.49 10.41
CA GLY A 258 7.58 -18.26 11.71
C GLY A 258 6.67 -18.51 12.93
N ASN A 259 7.14 -18.06 14.10
CA ASN A 259 6.49 -18.36 15.38
C ASN A 259 5.22 -17.54 15.59
N SER A 260 4.08 -18.21 15.80
CA SER A 260 2.78 -17.60 16.04
C SER A 260 2.47 -17.35 17.53
N ASN A 261 3.30 -17.82 18.45
CA ASN A 261 3.06 -17.76 19.90
C ASN A 261 3.71 -16.56 20.59
N VAL A 262 4.33 -15.67 19.83
CA VAL A 262 5.00 -14.50 20.41
C VAL A 262 3.97 -13.52 20.97
N ILE A 263 4.18 -13.12 22.21
CA ILE A 263 3.42 -12.06 22.89
C ILE A 263 4.38 -10.90 23.11
N VAL A 264 4.01 -9.73 22.68
CA VAL A 264 4.79 -8.50 22.88
C VAL A 264 3.87 -7.45 23.52
N ASN A 265 4.27 -6.95 24.69
CA ASN A 265 3.46 -6.00 25.47
C ASN A 265 2.00 -6.44 25.63
N ASP A 266 1.80 -7.68 26.01
CA ASP A 266 0.49 -8.31 26.21
C ASP A 266 -0.38 -8.43 24.93
N VAL A 267 0.15 -8.10 23.77
CA VAL A 267 -0.54 -8.27 22.49
C VAL A 267 -0.11 -9.60 21.86
N LYS A 268 -1.07 -10.47 21.61
CA LYS A 268 -0.85 -11.71 20.87
C LYS A 268 -0.72 -11.42 19.38
N LEU A 269 0.18 -12.14 18.71
CA LEU A 269 0.33 -12.05 17.25
C LEU A 269 -0.86 -12.67 16.50
N THR A 270 -1.62 -13.49 17.16
CA THR A 270 -2.76 -14.23 16.63
C THR A 270 -4.10 -13.56 16.92
N ASP A 271 -4.09 -12.30 17.40
CA ASP A 271 -5.33 -11.59 17.65
C ASP A 271 -6.06 -11.29 16.36
N ASP A 272 -7.37 -11.41 16.41
CA ASP A 272 -8.27 -10.99 15.34
C ASP A 272 -8.14 -9.49 15.08
N PHE A 273 -8.44 -9.07 13.88
CA PHE A 273 -8.46 -7.68 13.47
C PHE A 273 -9.89 -7.26 13.15
N ILE A 274 -10.40 -6.25 13.86
CA ILE A 274 -11.76 -5.75 13.67
C ILE A 274 -11.77 -4.74 12.53
N LEU A 275 -12.73 -4.92 11.62
CA LEU A 275 -12.99 -4.05 10.47
C LEU A 275 -14.19 -3.18 10.81
N GLU A 276 -13.99 -1.88 11.01
CA GLU A 276 -15.04 -0.98 11.54
C GLU A 276 -15.92 -0.36 10.46
N GLU A 277 -15.40 -0.18 9.24
CA GLU A 277 -16.07 0.53 8.14
C GLU A 277 -15.78 -0.11 6.79
N HIS A 278 -16.69 0.12 5.83
CA HIS A 278 -16.55 -0.31 4.44
C HIS A 278 -16.57 0.89 3.51
N LEU A 279 -15.72 0.91 2.50
CA LEU A 279 -15.72 1.97 1.48
C LEU A 279 -16.80 1.75 0.43
N VAL A 280 -16.85 0.52 -0.09
CA VAL A 280 -17.75 0.14 -1.18
C VAL A 280 -18.19 -1.31 -1.00
N THR A 281 -19.24 -1.70 -1.71
CA THR A 281 -19.65 -3.10 -1.84
C THR A 281 -19.14 -3.68 -3.16
N CYS A 282 -19.30 -5.00 -3.34
CA CYS A 282 -18.95 -5.67 -4.60
C CYS A 282 -20.01 -5.53 -5.69
N GLY A 283 -21.09 -4.79 -5.46
CA GLY A 283 -22.15 -4.58 -6.44
C GLY A 283 -21.74 -3.53 -7.48
N ASP A 284 -21.79 -3.90 -8.75
CA ASP A 284 -21.69 -2.98 -9.87
C ASP A 284 -23.09 -2.78 -10.49
N VAL A 285 -23.43 -1.52 -10.72
CA VAL A 285 -24.69 -1.15 -11.38
C VAL A 285 -24.37 -0.45 -12.68
N SER A 286 -24.96 -0.91 -13.76
CA SER A 286 -24.88 -0.25 -15.06
C SER A 286 -26.30 0.09 -15.57
N PHE A 287 -26.42 1.23 -16.20
CA PHE A 287 -27.69 1.71 -16.77
C PHE A 287 -27.44 2.77 -17.83
N THR A 288 -28.43 2.99 -18.68
CA THR A 288 -28.47 4.08 -19.64
C THR A 288 -29.45 5.16 -19.18
N THR A 289 -29.08 6.41 -19.29
CA THR A 289 -29.94 7.55 -18.94
C THR A 289 -29.82 8.66 -19.98
N PHE A 290 -30.87 9.46 -20.14
CA PHE A 290 -30.87 10.70 -20.93
C PHE A 290 -30.64 11.96 -20.06
N ASP A 291 -30.20 11.77 -18.82
CA ASP A 291 -29.88 12.87 -17.94
C ASP A 291 -28.54 13.50 -18.39
N GLU A 292 -28.55 14.79 -18.72
CA GLU A 292 -27.38 15.47 -19.30
C GLU A 292 -26.34 15.88 -18.27
N ASP A 293 -26.75 16.02 -17.01
CA ASP A 293 -25.87 16.49 -15.93
C ASP A 293 -25.29 15.32 -15.13
N ILE A 294 -24.63 14.38 -15.77
CA ILE A 294 -23.93 13.29 -15.06
C ILE A 294 -22.65 13.83 -14.44
N PRO A 295 -22.43 13.67 -13.10
CA PRO A 295 -21.19 14.06 -12.46
C PRO A 295 -20.00 13.30 -13.07
N GLN A 296 -18.84 13.94 -13.09
CA GLN A 296 -17.61 13.24 -13.40
C GLN A 296 -17.29 12.23 -12.28
N THR A 297 -16.36 11.32 -12.52
CA THR A 297 -16.03 10.21 -11.61
C THR A 297 -15.64 10.63 -10.18
N ASP A 298 -15.31 11.90 -9.98
CA ASP A 298 -14.82 12.42 -8.71
C ASP A 298 -15.87 13.24 -7.93
N ASP A 299 -17.06 13.45 -8.53
CA ASP A 299 -18.00 14.45 -8.05
C ASP A 299 -19.06 13.92 -7.09
N GLY A 300 -18.82 12.78 -6.44
CA GLY A 300 -19.71 12.24 -5.42
C GLY A 300 -20.41 10.95 -5.83
N THR A 301 -21.60 10.72 -5.26
CA THR A 301 -22.37 9.50 -5.50
C THR A 301 -23.58 9.76 -6.41
N ILE A 302 -23.93 8.75 -7.19
CA ILE A 302 -25.18 8.70 -7.92
C ILE A 302 -26.18 7.84 -7.14
N LYS A 303 -27.40 8.33 -7.04
CA LYS A 303 -28.53 7.61 -6.46
C LYS A 303 -29.58 7.35 -7.53
N ILE A 304 -29.95 6.09 -7.69
CA ILE A 304 -31.00 5.67 -8.63
C ILE A 304 -32.06 4.86 -7.91
N GLN A 305 -33.28 4.93 -8.42
CA GLN A 305 -34.37 4.09 -7.93
C GLN A 305 -34.90 3.21 -9.06
N LYS A 306 -34.93 1.92 -8.84
CA LYS A 306 -35.44 0.94 -9.79
C LYS A 306 -36.15 -0.22 -9.07
N GLY A 307 -37.37 -0.53 -9.49
CA GLY A 307 -38.13 -1.66 -8.92
C GLY A 307 -38.44 -1.54 -7.43
N GLY A 308 -38.55 -0.31 -6.89
CA GLY A 308 -38.75 -0.06 -5.46
C GLY A 308 -37.50 -0.08 -4.62
N LEU A 309 -36.35 -0.42 -5.20
CA LEU A 309 -35.05 -0.41 -4.54
C LEU A 309 -34.27 0.86 -4.88
N VAL A 310 -33.50 1.32 -3.93
CA VAL A 310 -32.60 2.46 -4.09
C VAL A 310 -31.17 1.93 -4.14
N TYR A 311 -30.45 2.35 -5.18
CA TYR A 311 -29.03 2.06 -5.35
C TYR A 311 -28.26 3.38 -5.25
N GLU A 312 -27.22 3.38 -4.46
CA GLU A 312 -26.33 4.52 -4.30
C GLU A 312 -24.89 4.04 -4.45
N GLY A 313 -24.09 4.74 -5.25
CA GLY A 313 -22.73 4.32 -5.52
C GLY A 313 -21.89 5.38 -6.21
N TYR A 314 -20.60 5.16 -6.20
CA TYR A 314 -19.63 5.98 -6.91
C TYR A 314 -19.59 5.62 -8.38
N ILE A 315 -19.26 6.62 -9.21
CA ILE A 315 -19.14 6.43 -10.64
C ILE A 315 -17.84 5.70 -10.95
N LYS A 316 -17.93 4.60 -11.67
CA LYS A 316 -16.77 3.85 -12.16
C LYS A 316 -16.39 4.28 -13.57
N GLU A 317 -17.38 4.48 -14.41
CA GLU A 317 -17.20 4.84 -15.82
C GLU A 317 -18.44 5.56 -16.34
N VAL A 318 -18.26 6.56 -17.17
CA VAL A 318 -19.32 7.25 -17.91
C VAL A 318 -18.94 7.22 -19.39
N SER A 319 -19.87 6.72 -20.22
CA SER A 319 -19.76 6.83 -21.67
C SER A 319 -20.96 7.61 -22.22
N SER A 320 -20.71 8.54 -23.12
CA SER A 320 -21.76 9.29 -23.80
C SER A 320 -21.76 9.00 -25.30
N THR A 321 -22.90 8.67 -25.86
CA THR A 321 -23.12 8.58 -27.31
C THR A 321 -23.93 9.77 -27.75
N VAL A 322 -23.40 10.51 -28.71
CA VAL A 322 -24.14 11.60 -29.38
C VAL A 322 -24.72 11.01 -30.66
N GLU A 323 -26.01 10.71 -30.68
CA GLU A 323 -26.71 10.40 -31.92
C GLU A 323 -26.94 11.71 -32.70
N ARG A 324 -26.40 11.78 -33.89
CA ARG A 324 -26.70 12.86 -34.85
C ARG A 324 -28.08 12.57 -35.41
N ASN A 325 -29.10 13.31 -34.97
CA ASN A 325 -30.34 13.35 -35.71
C ASN A 325 -30.09 13.95 -37.09
N GLU A 326 -29.95 13.10 -38.09
CA GLU A 326 -30.11 13.52 -39.46
C GLU A 326 -31.61 13.73 -39.71
N GLY A 327 -32.05 15.00 -39.58
CA GLY A 327 -33.36 15.46 -40.01
C GLY A 327 -33.43 15.72 -41.50
#